data_2cf2a7c8307a53a7836723f7e46bd484
#
_entry.id   2cf2a7c8307a53a7836723f7e46bd484
#
_cell.length_a   1.000
_cell.length_b   1.000
_cell.length_c   1.000
_cell.angle_alpha   90.00
_cell.angle_beta   90.00
_cell.angle_gamma   90.00
#
_symmetry.space_group_name_H-M   'P 1'
#
loop_
_entity.id
_entity.type
_entity.pdbx_description
1 polymer ?
#
loop_
_entity_poly.entity_id
_entity_poly.type
_entity_poly.pdbx_seq_one_letter_code
_entity_poly.pdbx_strand_id
1 'polypeptide(L)'
;MSTLLSHPLRVGWLLLACYTASTQAAVLTLEQSLAAAERYSAELSANQHQVNALQSMADSAMQLPDPKLKVGIENVPVQGNNARRLTREGMTMERVGIMQDYVSSSKRQRKADTLRAEASKTAAGSATIRARLQQQTAQAWLELALSQQTLKDAQALLNESERQIAAQHTGVASGSSPATNVIDARLTLLAMQDRLSEAQRDAAIAQARLTQLTGQPEASTGGTLPPFERLPAESHLLQQAIKQHPEVVQASREADVAKARSAQSEIAAIPDVGVEVYYGKRADGYEDLAGVMFTVDLPVFRSQRQDKDHAADLSRSMEANDQLTLLIRDHQAQLDTLLAQYQAAQTQWQRQQQQAIPLQQQWVALQLAQYRSGKSDLSSLLEARRALLDSRLAAGKAARELAQLWAAIRYLTPQEIAQ
;
A
#
# COMPACT_ATOMS: atom_id res chain seq x y z
N MET A 1 77.57 9.86 -9.52
CA MET A 1 77.14 10.60 -10.70
C MET A 1 75.68 10.23 -10.91
N SER A 2 74.78 10.87 -10.22
CA SER A 2 73.98 12.08 -10.51
C SER A 2 73.34 12.06 -11.92
N THR A 3 72.03 11.87 -11.98
CA THR A 3 71.11 12.73 -12.70
C THR A 3 69.68 12.53 -12.18
N LEU A 4 69.18 13.58 -11.53
CA LEU A 4 67.79 13.89 -11.20
C LEU A 4 67.02 14.18 -12.48
N LEU A 5 65.83 13.58 -12.64
CA LEU A 5 64.85 14.01 -13.60
C LEU A 5 63.58 14.38 -12.87
N SER A 6 63.35 15.67 -12.85
CA SER A 6 62.19 16.39 -12.33
C SER A 6 60.92 16.13 -13.20
N HIS A 7 59.83 15.68 -12.61
CA HIS A 7 58.52 15.71 -13.26
C HIS A 7 57.67 16.83 -12.68
N PRO A 8 57.04 17.68 -13.47
CA PRO A 8 56.15 18.73 -12.98
C PRO A 8 54.79 18.14 -12.63
N LEU A 9 54.31 18.38 -11.41
CA LEU A 9 52.94 18.18 -10.97
C LEU A 9 52.00 19.04 -11.83
N ARG A 10 51.16 18.35 -12.63
CA ARG A 10 49.98 19.00 -13.23
C ARG A 10 48.83 18.91 -12.23
N VAL A 11 48.57 20.01 -11.54
CA VAL A 11 47.40 20.24 -10.74
C VAL A 11 46.21 20.39 -11.71
N GLY A 12 45.46 19.32 -11.91
CA GLY A 12 44.18 19.32 -12.63
C GLY A 12 43.09 19.92 -11.72
N TRP A 13 42.62 21.12 -12.01
CA TRP A 13 41.44 21.72 -11.42
C TRP A 13 40.21 20.93 -11.92
N LEU A 14 39.68 20.06 -11.08
CA LEU A 14 38.33 19.47 -11.26
C LEU A 14 37.30 20.54 -10.91
N LEU A 15 36.82 21.24 -11.93
CA LEU A 15 35.61 22.06 -11.83
C LEU A 15 34.42 21.12 -11.55
N LEU A 16 34.04 21.01 -10.30
CA LEU A 16 32.79 20.39 -9.87
C LEU A 16 31.66 21.31 -10.33
N ALA A 17 31.12 21.07 -11.53
CA ALA A 17 29.88 21.70 -11.97
C ALA A 17 28.75 21.18 -11.11
N CYS A 18 28.41 21.92 -10.04
CA CYS A 18 27.15 21.74 -9.34
C CYS A 18 26.02 22.08 -10.31
N TYR A 19 25.48 21.07 -10.97
CA TYR A 19 24.17 21.15 -11.59
C TYR A 19 23.16 21.38 -10.46
N THR A 20 22.83 22.62 -10.17
CA THR A 20 21.60 22.97 -9.47
C THR A 20 20.46 22.60 -10.40
N ALA A 21 19.99 21.35 -10.30
CA ALA A 21 18.72 20.98 -10.85
C ALA A 21 17.69 21.88 -10.16
N SER A 22 17.25 22.93 -10.85
CA SER A 22 16.07 23.68 -10.47
C SER A 22 14.94 22.65 -10.42
N THR A 23 14.55 22.19 -9.24
CA THR A 23 13.35 21.42 -9.01
C THR A 23 12.17 22.31 -9.34
N GLN A 24 11.83 22.43 -10.61
CA GLN A 24 10.56 22.99 -11.01
C GLN A 24 9.49 22.06 -10.41
N ALA A 25 8.60 22.64 -9.60
CA ALA A 25 7.45 21.93 -9.06
C ALA A 25 6.75 21.21 -10.22
N ALA A 26 6.75 19.88 -10.16
CA ALA A 26 6.17 19.06 -11.23
C ALA A 26 4.65 19.23 -11.20
N VAL A 27 4.09 19.80 -12.26
CA VAL A 27 2.64 19.85 -12.44
C VAL A 27 2.17 18.47 -12.91
N LEU A 28 1.51 17.74 -12.03
CA LEU A 28 1.09 16.37 -12.28
C LEU A 28 -0.40 16.27 -12.60
N THR A 29 -0.73 15.62 -13.72
CA THR A 29 -2.11 15.18 -13.96
C THR A 29 -2.45 14.00 -13.07
N LEU A 30 -3.74 13.64 -12.95
CA LEU A 30 -4.16 12.46 -12.20
C LEU A 30 -3.46 11.19 -12.72
N GLU A 31 -3.43 10.97 -14.03
CA GLU A 31 -2.80 9.80 -14.65
C GLU A 31 -1.29 9.75 -14.38
N GLN A 32 -0.61 10.90 -14.49
CA GLN A 32 0.82 10.98 -14.17
C GLN A 32 1.10 10.68 -12.70
N SER A 33 0.22 11.12 -11.80
CA SER A 33 0.33 10.84 -10.36
C SER A 33 0.13 9.35 -10.07
N LEU A 34 -0.85 8.70 -10.69
CA LEU A 34 -1.07 7.26 -10.57
C LEU A 34 0.16 6.46 -11.06
N ALA A 35 0.67 6.80 -12.25
CA ALA A 35 1.85 6.14 -12.80
C ALA A 35 3.13 6.40 -11.98
N ALA A 36 3.28 7.59 -11.39
CA ALA A 36 4.39 7.90 -10.50
C ALA A 36 4.31 7.10 -9.19
N ALA A 37 3.12 6.99 -8.60
CA ALA A 37 2.90 6.22 -7.38
C ALA A 37 3.19 4.73 -7.59
N GLU A 38 2.76 4.13 -8.68
CA GLU A 38 3.05 2.72 -9.00
C GLU A 38 4.56 2.48 -9.13
N ARG A 39 5.28 3.37 -9.81
CA ARG A 39 6.75 3.27 -9.96
C ARG A 39 7.51 3.47 -8.66
N TYR A 40 7.00 4.32 -7.78
CA TYR A 40 7.62 4.63 -6.49
C TYR A 40 7.27 3.62 -5.39
N SER A 41 6.28 2.75 -5.63
CA SER A 41 5.77 1.81 -4.63
C SER A 41 6.77 0.72 -4.26
N ALA A 42 7.38 0.83 -3.09
CA ALA A 42 8.20 -0.22 -2.50
C ALA A 42 7.38 -1.49 -2.19
N GLU A 43 6.07 -1.36 -1.93
CA GLU A 43 5.18 -2.49 -1.64
C GLU A 43 4.97 -3.38 -2.86
N LEU A 44 4.81 -2.80 -4.07
CA LEU A 44 4.74 -3.57 -5.32
C LEU A 44 6.06 -4.30 -5.60
N SER A 45 7.20 -3.64 -5.37
CA SER A 45 8.51 -4.25 -5.51
C SER A 45 8.72 -5.39 -4.52
N ALA A 46 8.36 -5.21 -3.25
CA ALA A 46 8.44 -6.25 -2.22
C ALA A 46 7.57 -7.47 -2.57
N ASN A 47 6.33 -7.23 -3.05
CA ASN A 47 5.44 -8.30 -3.50
C ASN A 47 6.07 -9.11 -4.64
N GLN A 48 6.69 -8.46 -5.64
CA GLN A 48 7.37 -9.16 -6.74
C GLN A 48 8.55 -10.00 -6.24
N HIS A 49 9.35 -9.50 -5.30
CA HIS A 49 10.44 -10.28 -4.70
C HIS A 49 9.91 -11.50 -3.93
N GLN A 50 8.76 -11.38 -3.26
CA GLN A 50 8.12 -12.50 -2.57
C GLN A 50 7.63 -13.57 -3.56
N VAL A 51 7.04 -13.16 -4.70
CA VAL A 51 6.66 -14.10 -5.78
C VAL A 51 7.89 -14.88 -6.27
N ASN A 52 8.98 -14.18 -6.56
CA ASN A 52 10.21 -14.80 -7.04
C ASN A 52 10.81 -15.77 -6.00
N ALA A 53 10.75 -15.41 -4.71
CA ALA A 53 11.19 -16.26 -3.61
C ALA A 53 10.37 -17.56 -3.55
N LEU A 54 9.03 -17.47 -3.62
CA LEU A 54 8.15 -18.63 -3.59
C LEU A 54 8.35 -19.54 -4.80
N GLN A 55 8.58 -18.98 -5.99
CA GLN A 55 8.90 -19.74 -7.20
C GLN A 55 10.23 -20.50 -7.03
N SER A 56 11.28 -19.83 -6.53
CA SER A 56 12.57 -20.48 -6.26
C SER A 56 12.44 -21.59 -5.21
N MET A 57 11.61 -21.38 -4.17
CA MET A 57 11.31 -22.42 -3.17
C MET A 57 10.53 -23.59 -3.76
N ALA A 58 9.63 -23.35 -4.71
CA ALA A 58 8.90 -24.41 -5.41
C ALA A 58 9.85 -25.28 -6.25
N ASP A 59 10.80 -24.66 -6.94
CA ASP A 59 11.81 -25.38 -7.72
C ASP A 59 12.76 -26.18 -6.80
N SER A 60 13.17 -25.62 -5.67
CA SER A 60 13.95 -26.32 -4.66
C SER A 60 13.19 -27.51 -4.06
N ALA A 61 11.87 -27.35 -3.83
CA ALA A 61 11.03 -28.42 -3.26
C ALA A 61 10.91 -29.65 -4.17
N MET A 62 11.19 -29.51 -5.47
CA MET A 62 11.23 -30.62 -6.43
C MET A 62 12.50 -31.47 -6.31
N GLN A 63 13.56 -30.94 -5.69
CA GLN A 63 14.82 -31.65 -5.55
C GLN A 63 14.77 -32.67 -4.41
N LEU A 64 15.67 -33.63 -4.44
CA LEU A 64 15.91 -34.49 -3.29
C LEU A 64 16.63 -33.71 -2.19
N PRO A 65 16.42 -34.04 -0.91
CA PRO A 65 17.27 -33.51 0.16
C PRO A 65 18.75 -33.77 -0.08
N ASP A 66 19.61 -32.91 0.44
CA ASP A 66 21.07 -33.10 0.33
C ASP A 66 21.52 -34.38 1.02
N PRO A 67 22.53 -35.08 0.47
CA PRO A 67 23.13 -36.24 1.11
C PRO A 67 23.80 -35.85 2.44
N LYS A 68 23.68 -36.71 3.43
CA LYS A 68 24.22 -36.52 4.76
C LYS A 68 25.51 -37.33 4.93
N LEU A 69 26.63 -36.68 5.28
CA LEU A 69 27.83 -37.37 5.70
C LEU A 69 27.68 -37.77 7.16
N LYS A 70 27.85 -39.06 7.45
CA LYS A 70 27.87 -39.61 8.80
C LYS A 70 29.28 -40.05 9.16
N VAL A 71 29.77 -39.57 10.28
CA VAL A 71 31.10 -39.97 10.84
C VAL A 71 30.91 -40.28 12.31
N GLY A 72 31.40 -41.42 12.73
CA GLY A 72 31.26 -41.82 14.14
C GLY A 72 32.17 -42.96 14.53
N ILE A 73 32.24 -43.26 15.82
CA ILE A 73 32.85 -44.46 16.38
C ILE A 73 31.75 -45.28 17.00
N GLU A 74 31.63 -46.51 16.57
CA GLU A 74 30.56 -47.44 17.01
C GLU A 74 31.14 -48.59 17.81
N ASN A 75 30.24 -49.20 18.63
CA ASN A 75 30.53 -50.41 19.43
C ASN A 75 31.74 -50.27 20.38
N VAL A 76 31.89 -49.09 21.00
CA VAL A 76 32.90 -48.90 22.07
C VAL A 76 32.43 -49.63 23.32
N PRO A 77 33.23 -50.58 23.88
CA PRO A 77 32.83 -51.30 25.06
C PRO A 77 32.72 -50.38 26.27
N VAL A 78 31.64 -50.47 27.04
CA VAL A 78 31.40 -49.66 28.24
C VAL A 78 31.75 -50.43 29.53
N GLN A 79 31.92 -51.76 29.46
CA GLN A 79 32.23 -52.66 30.58
C GLN A 79 33.28 -53.67 30.16
N GLY A 80 33.94 -54.36 31.18
CA GLY A 80 34.97 -55.37 30.96
C GLY A 80 36.36 -54.78 30.78
N ASN A 81 37.35 -55.68 30.50
CA ASN A 81 38.77 -55.31 30.41
C ASN A 81 39.11 -54.30 29.29
N ASN A 82 38.29 -54.22 28.29
CA ASN A 82 38.44 -53.30 27.17
C ASN A 82 37.51 -52.06 27.27
N ALA A 83 36.91 -51.84 28.44
CA ALA A 83 36.02 -50.70 28.65
C ALA A 83 36.68 -49.36 28.26
N ARG A 84 35.97 -48.55 27.44
CA ARG A 84 36.38 -47.22 26.94
C ARG A 84 37.69 -47.21 26.14
N ARG A 85 38.11 -48.37 25.59
CA ARG A 85 39.28 -48.45 24.71
C ARG A 85 38.85 -48.55 23.27
N LEU A 86 39.34 -47.64 22.42
CA LEU A 86 38.91 -47.51 21.00
C LEU A 86 39.64 -48.50 20.08
N THR A 87 40.77 -49.09 20.50
CA THR A 87 41.69 -49.85 19.62
C THR A 87 41.88 -51.31 20.01
N ARG A 88 41.23 -51.81 21.05
CA ARG A 88 41.46 -53.16 21.57
C ARG A 88 40.28 -54.12 21.46
N GLU A 89 39.17 -53.66 20.88
CA GLU A 89 38.00 -54.48 20.71
C GLU A 89 37.67 -54.59 19.21
N GLY A 90 37.68 -55.81 18.70
CA GLY A 90 37.46 -56.07 17.27
C GLY A 90 36.08 -55.67 16.75
N MET A 91 35.14 -55.37 17.66
CA MET A 91 33.82 -54.84 17.28
C MET A 91 33.80 -53.31 17.22
N THR A 92 34.75 -52.62 17.87
CA THR A 92 34.87 -51.17 17.78
C THR A 92 35.30 -50.77 16.38
N MET A 93 34.55 -49.86 15.74
CA MET A 93 34.85 -49.38 14.40
C MET A 93 34.72 -47.88 14.27
N GLU A 94 35.60 -47.29 13.50
CA GLU A 94 35.46 -45.94 12.95
C GLU A 94 34.62 -46.04 11.70
N ARG A 95 33.47 -45.38 11.68
CA ARG A 95 32.50 -45.46 10.56
C ARG A 95 32.43 -44.15 9.82
N VAL A 96 32.48 -44.21 8.51
CA VAL A 96 32.20 -43.12 7.58
C VAL A 96 31.14 -43.61 6.59
N GLY A 97 30.06 -42.84 6.44
CA GLY A 97 28.98 -43.21 5.55
C GLY A 97 28.33 -41.99 4.89
N ILE A 98 27.68 -42.21 3.76
CA ILE A 98 26.85 -41.24 3.06
C ILE A 98 25.44 -41.77 3.06
N MET A 99 24.50 -40.95 3.59
CA MET A 99 23.07 -41.27 3.62
C MET A 99 22.30 -40.30 2.70
N GLN A 100 21.48 -40.87 1.83
CA GLN A 100 20.55 -40.13 0.99
C GLN A 100 19.10 -40.45 1.42
N ASP A 101 18.35 -39.40 1.79
CA ASP A 101 16.91 -39.52 2.00
C ASP A 101 16.17 -39.45 0.66
N TYR A 102 15.30 -40.40 0.42
CA TYR A 102 14.49 -40.50 -0.78
C TYR A 102 13.05 -40.16 -0.45
N VAL A 103 12.70 -38.87 -0.58
CA VAL A 103 11.32 -38.41 -0.50
C VAL A 103 10.63 -38.70 -1.84
N SER A 104 9.44 -39.31 -1.81
CA SER A 104 8.74 -39.68 -3.04
C SER A 104 8.50 -38.48 -3.97
N SER A 105 8.54 -38.70 -5.29
CA SER A 105 8.32 -37.64 -6.27
C SER A 105 6.94 -36.97 -6.11
N SER A 106 5.91 -37.76 -5.72
CA SER A 106 4.56 -37.24 -5.45
C SER A 106 4.56 -36.26 -4.26
N LYS A 107 5.26 -36.55 -3.16
CA LYS A 107 5.37 -35.64 -2.01
C LYS A 107 6.09 -34.34 -2.40
N ARG A 108 7.20 -34.45 -3.13
CA ARG A 108 7.93 -33.28 -3.62
C ARG A 108 7.09 -32.43 -4.57
N GLN A 109 6.36 -33.08 -5.49
CA GLN A 109 5.45 -32.40 -6.41
C GLN A 109 4.35 -31.67 -5.64
N ARG A 110 3.64 -32.32 -4.69
CA ARG A 110 2.58 -31.68 -3.92
C ARG A 110 3.09 -30.49 -3.09
N LYS A 111 4.31 -30.60 -2.53
CA LYS A 111 4.96 -29.48 -1.83
C LYS A 111 5.26 -28.33 -2.80
N ALA A 112 5.79 -28.62 -3.97
CA ALA A 112 6.02 -27.63 -5.00
C ALA A 112 4.72 -26.99 -5.51
N ASP A 113 3.65 -27.75 -5.67
CA ASP A 113 2.32 -27.26 -6.10
C ASP A 113 1.73 -26.31 -5.04
N THR A 114 1.89 -26.61 -3.74
CA THR A 114 1.48 -25.72 -2.67
C THR A 114 2.25 -24.39 -2.74
N LEU A 115 3.57 -24.41 -2.93
CA LEU A 115 4.39 -23.20 -3.06
C LEU A 115 4.05 -22.40 -4.32
N ARG A 116 3.72 -23.07 -5.44
CA ARG A 116 3.24 -22.40 -6.66
C ARG A 116 1.86 -21.77 -6.47
N ALA A 117 0.97 -22.41 -5.72
CA ALA A 117 -0.31 -21.81 -5.35
C ALA A 117 -0.11 -20.57 -4.47
N GLU A 118 0.82 -20.60 -3.49
CA GLU A 118 1.20 -19.45 -2.68
C GLU A 118 1.83 -18.32 -3.52
N ALA A 119 2.66 -18.66 -4.51
CA ALA A 119 3.19 -17.68 -5.47
C ALA A 119 2.07 -17.04 -6.30
N SER A 120 1.09 -17.83 -6.75
CA SER A 120 -0.08 -17.34 -7.50
C SER A 120 -0.96 -16.40 -6.66
N LYS A 121 -1.21 -16.74 -5.38
CA LYS A 121 -1.91 -15.88 -4.42
C LYS A 121 -1.14 -14.55 -4.23
N THR A 122 0.17 -14.63 -4.02
CA THR A 122 1.02 -13.45 -3.82
C THR A 122 1.04 -12.59 -5.09
N ALA A 123 1.13 -13.19 -6.27
CA ALA A 123 1.04 -12.48 -7.55
C ALA A 123 -0.31 -11.77 -7.73
N ALA A 124 -1.43 -12.42 -7.36
CA ALA A 124 -2.76 -11.79 -7.37
C ALA A 124 -2.82 -10.59 -6.40
N GLY A 125 -2.11 -10.65 -5.29
CA GLY A 125 -1.99 -9.54 -4.33
C GLY A 125 -1.40 -8.26 -4.92
N SER A 126 -0.63 -8.35 -6.02
CA SER A 126 -0.12 -7.16 -6.71
C SER A 126 -1.25 -6.27 -7.27
N ALA A 127 -2.34 -6.88 -7.74
CA ALA A 127 -3.51 -6.14 -8.22
C ALA A 127 -4.26 -5.46 -7.07
N THR A 128 -4.34 -6.11 -5.90
CA THR A 128 -4.92 -5.53 -4.67
C THR A 128 -4.11 -4.32 -4.21
N ILE A 129 -2.77 -4.44 -4.16
CA ILE A 129 -1.87 -3.34 -3.80
C ILE A 129 -2.03 -2.18 -4.79
N ARG A 130 -2.08 -2.46 -6.09
CA ARG A 130 -2.25 -1.45 -7.14
C ARG A 130 -3.58 -0.72 -7.02
N ALA A 131 -4.70 -1.44 -6.85
CA ALA A 131 -6.03 -0.83 -6.69
C ALA A 131 -6.08 0.11 -5.49
N ARG A 132 -5.55 -0.31 -4.33
CA ARG A 132 -5.45 0.52 -3.13
C ARG A 132 -4.55 1.74 -3.35
N LEU A 133 -3.40 1.57 -3.99
CA LEU A 133 -2.47 2.67 -4.29
C LEU A 133 -3.10 3.69 -5.24
N GLN A 134 -3.79 3.23 -6.28
CA GLN A 134 -4.51 4.09 -7.24
C GLN A 134 -5.63 4.87 -6.53
N GLN A 135 -6.42 4.22 -5.68
CA GLN A 135 -7.44 4.90 -4.88
C GLN A 135 -6.83 5.98 -3.99
N GLN A 136 -5.81 5.66 -3.21
CA GLN A 136 -5.16 6.60 -2.30
C GLN A 136 -4.53 7.78 -3.05
N THR A 137 -3.89 7.51 -4.19
CA THR A 137 -3.25 8.54 -5.02
C THR A 137 -4.30 9.45 -5.67
N ALA A 138 -5.40 8.88 -6.19
CA ALA A 138 -6.49 9.67 -6.76
C ALA A 138 -7.16 10.55 -5.69
N GLN A 139 -7.39 10.02 -4.50
CA GLN A 139 -7.91 10.78 -3.37
C GLN A 139 -6.97 11.93 -2.98
N ALA A 140 -5.66 11.68 -2.87
CA ALA A 140 -4.68 12.70 -2.52
C ALA A 140 -4.56 13.79 -3.60
N TRP A 141 -4.61 13.40 -4.88
CA TRP A 141 -4.56 14.34 -6.00
C TRP A 141 -5.80 15.23 -6.05
N LEU A 142 -7.00 14.64 -5.91
CA LEU A 142 -8.28 15.37 -5.88
C LEU A 142 -8.35 16.32 -4.67
N GLU A 143 -7.92 15.86 -3.50
CA GLU A 143 -7.85 16.69 -2.30
C GLU A 143 -6.95 17.92 -2.52
N LEU A 144 -5.76 17.72 -3.09
CA LEU A 144 -4.84 18.83 -3.39
C LEU A 144 -5.42 19.77 -4.44
N ALA A 145 -5.96 19.26 -5.55
CA ALA A 145 -6.52 20.07 -6.63
C ALA A 145 -7.66 20.96 -6.14
N LEU A 146 -8.61 20.39 -5.40
CA LEU A 146 -9.77 21.11 -4.88
C LEU A 146 -9.37 22.06 -3.73
N SER A 147 -8.37 21.71 -2.91
CA SER A 147 -7.85 22.60 -1.87
C SER A 147 -7.12 23.80 -2.47
N GLN A 148 -6.33 23.62 -3.51
CA GLN A 148 -5.66 24.73 -4.22
C GLN A 148 -6.67 25.68 -4.86
N GLN A 149 -7.76 25.15 -5.46
CA GLN A 149 -8.82 26.00 -6.01
C GLN A 149 -9.54 26.78 -4.90
N THR A 150 -9.90 26.12 -3.82
CA THR A 150 -10.56 26.74 -2.66
C THR A 150 -9.68 27.83 -2.04
N LEU A 151 -8.38 27.58 -1.91
CA LEU A 151 -7.40 28.54 -1.41
C LEU A 151 -7.30 29.78 -2.30
N LYS A 152 -7.24 29.59 -3.62
CA LYS A 152 -7.22 30.68 -4.61
C LYS A 152 -8.46 31.59 -4.50
N ASP A 153 -9.64 30.97 -4.38
CA ASP A 153 -10.90 31.70 -4.25
C ASP A 153 -11.00 32.45 -2.91
N ALA A 154 -10.52 31.85 -1.82
CA ALA A 154 -10.45 32.47 -0.50
C ALA A 154 -9.50 33.66 -0.48
N GLN A 155 -8.31 33.51 -1.06
CA GLN A 155 -7.33 34.60 -1.17
C GLN A 155 -7.85 35.78 -1.98
N ALA A 156 -8.55 35.52 -3.10
CA ALA A 156 -9.15 36.58 -3.91
C ALA A 156 -10.16 37.40 -3.12
N LEU A 157 -11.02 36.74 -2.33
CA LEU A 157 -12.03 37.41 -1.51
C LEU A 157 -11.41 38.20 -0.34
N LEU A 158 -10.37 37.68 0.28
CA LEU A 158 -9.62 38.39 1.32
C LEU A 158 -8.96 39.65 0.77
N ASN A 159 -8.23 39.54 -0.35
CA ASN A 159 -7.57 40.68 -0.99
C ASN A 159 -8.56 41.80 -1.35
N GLU A 160 -9.76 41.46 -1.81
CA GLU A 160 -10.82 42.43 -2.08
C GLU A 160 -11.32 43.10 -0.81
N SER A 161 -11.44 42.36 0.30
CA SER A 161 -11.85 42.91 1.59
C SER A 161 -10.78 43.85 2.19
N GLU A 162 -9.49 43.52 2.07
CA GLU A 162 -8.38 44.37 2.49
C GLU A 162 -8.34 45.70 1.73
N ARG A 163 -8.53 45.68 0.41
CA ARG A 163 -8.61 46.91 -0.40
C ARG A 163 -9.76 47.81 0.04
N GLN A 164 -10.90 47.24 0.44
CA GLN A 164 -12.06 47.97 0.89
C GLN A 164 -11.79 48.69 2.23
N ILE A 165 -11.09 48.01 3.16
CA ILE A 165 -10.69 48.61 4.44
C ILE A 165 -9.65 49.72 4.22
N ALA A 166 -8.66 49.51 3.35
CA ALA A 166 -7.65 50.51 3.04
C ALA A 166 -8.26 51.82 2.45
N ALA A 167 -9.27 51.67 1.59
CA ALA A 167 -10.00 52.82 1.03
C ALA A 167 -10.78 53.61 2.08
N GLN A 168 -11.23 52.97 3.17
CA GLN A 168 -11.99 53.65 4.22
C GLN A 168 -11.09 54.39 5.25
N HIS A 169 -9.83 53.95 5.41
CA HIS A 169 -8.93 54.68 6.29
C HIS A 169 -8.77 56.19 5.91
N THR A 170 -8.90 56.50 4.64
CA THR A 170 -8.94 57.89 4.13
C THR A 170 -10.21 58.64 4.54
N GLY A 171 -11.35 57.94 4.71
CA GLY A 171 -12.63 58.52 5.16
C GLY A 171 -12.70 58.80 6.67
N VAL A 172 -12.03 57.98 7.49
CA VAL A 172 -11.96 58.24 8.95
C VAL A 172 -11.09 59.44 9.28
N ALA A 173 -10.02 59.64 8.54
CA ALA A 173 -9.16 60.82 8.67
C ALA A 173 -9.90 62.14 8.36
N SER A 174 -11.00 62.05 7.60
CA SER A 174 -11.90 63.20 7.32
C SER A 174 -13.09 63.32 8.30
N GLY A 175 -13.19 62.47 9.34
CA GLY A 175 -14.24 62.54 10.36
C GLY A 175 -15.61 62.01 9.96
N SER A 176 -15.72 61.28 8.85
CA SER A 176 -17.00 60.81 8.28
C SER A 176 -17.48 59.42 8.77
N SER A 177 -16.69 58.72 9.60
CA SER A 177 -17.07 57.37 10.10
C SER A 177 -16.70 57.18 11.58
N PRO A 178 -17.53 56.51 12.39
CA PRO A 178 -17.23 56.15 13.79
C PRO A 178 -16.04 55.21 13.91
N ALA A 179 -15.16 55.44 14.88
CA ALA A 179 -13.96 54.62 15.12
C ALA A 179 -14.29 53.14 15.44
N THR A 180 -15.44 52.89 16.05
CA THR A 180 -15.95 51.54 16.37
C THR A 180 -16.10 50.67 15.13
N ASN A 181 -16.61 51.21 14.02
CA ASN A 181 -16.81 50.47 12.77
C ASN A 181 -15.51 49.99 12.14
N VAL A 182 -14.39 50.73 12.38
CA VAL A 182 -13.07 50.32 11.89
C VAL A 182 -12.51 49.17 12.72
N ILE A 183 -12.78 49.16 14.02
CA ILE A 183 -12.34 48.07 14.90
C ILE A 183 -13.09 46.74 14.51
N ASP A 184 -14.41 46.86 14.36
CA ASP A 184 -15.26 45.70 13.96
C ASP A 184 -14.86 45.15 12.57
N ALA A 185 -14.60 46.04 11.64
CA ALA A 185 -14.10 45.71 10.31
C ALA A 185 -12.75 44.95 10.37
N ARG A 186 -11.80 45.42 11.23
CA ARG A 186 -10.52 44.73 11.45
C ARG A 186 -10.66 43.37 12.11
N LEU A 187 -11.54 43.22 13.10
CA LEU A 187 -11.82 41.93 13.72
C LEU A 187 -12.39 40.91 12.71
N THR A 188 -13.31 41.36 11.85
CA THR A 188 -13.85 40.52 10.78
C THR A 188 -12.76 40.12 9.78
N LEU A 189 -11.85 41.02 9.44
CA LEU A 189 -10.72 40.72 8.56
C LEU A 189 -9.77 39.67 9.17
N LEU A 190 -9.43 39.81 10.46
CA LEU A 190 -8.64 38.82 11.18
C LEU A 190 -9.29 37.43 11.14
N ALA A 191 -10.62 37.36 11.40
CA ALA A 191 -11.34 36.09 11.28
C ALA A 191 -11.29 35.49 9.86
N MET A 192 -11.30 36.34 8.80
CA MET A 192 -11.13 35.87 7.43
C MET A 192 -9.69 35.39 7.17
N GLN A 193 -8.67 36.03 7.75
CA GLN A 193 -7.26 35.61 7.66
C GLN A 193 -7.04 34.26 8.38
N ASP A 194 -7.69 34.03 9.50
CA ASP A 194 -7.66 32.72 10.19
C ASP A 194 -8.22 31.61 9.28
N ARG A 195 -9.36 31.87 8.62
CA ARG A 195 -9.94 30.92 7.65
C ARG A 195 -9.01 30.65 6.46
N LEU A 196 -8.31 31.66 5.97
CA LEU A 196 -7.31 31.48 4.91
C LEU A 196 -6.14 30.61 5.40
N SER A 197 -5.66 30.84 6.63
CA SER A 197 -4.59 30.03 7.24
C SER A 197 -4.99 28.56 7.40
N GLU A 198 -6.25 28.27 7.75
CA GLU A 198 -6.79 26.91 7.77
C GLU A 198 -6.78 26.28 6.37
N ALA A 199 -7.21 27.02 5.34
CA ALA A 199 -7.20 26.52 3.96
C ALA A 199 -5.77 26.28 3.43
N GLN A 200 -4.80 27.15 3.80
CA GLN A 200 -3.38 26.95 3.47
C GLN A 200 -2.81 25.70 4.11
N ARG A 201 -3.11 25.46 5.39
CA ARG A 201 -2.73 24.24 6.10
C ARG A 201 -3.29 23.00 5.39
N ASP A 202 -4.59 23.00 5.03
CA ASP A 202 -5.24 21.86 4.39
C ASP A 202 -4.60 21.55 3.02
N ALA A 203 -4.28 22.58 2.23
CA ALA A 203 -3.58 22.42 0.96
C ALA A 203 -2.16 21.85 1.15
N ALA A 204 -1.42 22.31 2.17
CA ALA A 204 -0.09 21.82 2.48
C ALA A 204 -0.11 20.34 2.94
N ILE A 205 -1.10 19.94 3.74
CA ILE A 205 -1.29 18.54 4.15
C ILE A 205 -1.58 17.67 2.93
N ALA A 206 -2.47 18.11 2.04
CA ALA A 206 -2.79 17.37 0.82
C ALA A 206 -1.57 17.22 -0.11
N GLN A 207 -0.76 18.28 -0.24
CA GLN A 207 0.50 18.25 -0.98
C GLN A 207 1.50 17.24 -0.39
N ALA A 208 1.70 17.26 0.93
CA ALA A 208 2.58 16.32 1.60
C ALA A 208 2.16 14.86 1.37
N ARG A 209 0.85 14.60 1.41
CA ARG A 209 0.29 13.27 1.14
C ARG A 209 0.53 12.80 -0.30
N LEU A 210 0.32 13.66 -1.29
CA LEU A 210 0.60 13.34 -2.69
C LEU A 210 2.09 13.09 -2.92
N THR A 211 2.96 13.93 -2.33
CA THR A 211 4.42 13.74 -2.35
C THR A 211 4.84 12.41 -1.76
N GLN A 212 4.26 12.00 -0.62
CA GLN A 212 4.52 10.71 0.00
C GLN A 212 4.20 9.54 -0.93
N LEU A 213 3.09 9.61 -1.66
CA LEU A 213 2.65 8.52 -2.54
C LEU A 213 3.44 8.48 -3.86
N THR A 214 3.77 9.64 -4.42
CA THR A 214 4.39 9.75 -5.75
C THR A 214 5.92 9.86 -5.72
N GLY A 215 6.51 10.20 -4.57
CA GLY A 215 7.93 10.51 -4.44
C GLY A 215 8.35 11.81 -5.14
N GLN A 216 7.39 12.64 -5.61
CA GLN A 216 7.66 13.88 -6.32
C GLN A 216 7.62 15.06 -5.34
N PRO A 217 8.76 15.72 -5.05
CA PRO A 217 8.79 16.85 -4.15
C PRO A 217 8.02 18.03 -4.78
N GLU A 218 7.29 18.77 -3.95
CA GLU A 218 6.53 19.96 -4.32
C GLU A 218 5.54 19.77 -5.48
N ALA A 219 5.00 18.54 -5.62
CA ALA A 219 4.02 18.23 -6.65
C ALA A 219 2.85 19.21 -6.57
N SER A 220 2.53 19.86 -7.67
CA SER A 220 1.30 20.63 -7.88
C SER A 220 0.37 19.85 -8.80
N THR A 221 -0.93 20.10 -8.68
CA THR A 221 -1.92 19.43 -9.55
C THR A 221 -2.19 20.25 -10.80
N GLY A 222 -2.34 19.57 -11.94
CA GLY A 222 -2.69 20.18 -13.21
C GLY A 222 -3.54 19.26 -14.06
N GLY A 223 -4.10 19.82 -15.14
CA GLY A 223 -5.04 19.11 -16.01
C GLY A 223 -6.50 19.31 -15.60
N THR A 224 -7.40 18.57 -16.24
CA THR A 224 -8.84 18.61 -15.95
C THR A 224 -9.20 17.71 -14.80
N LEU A 225 -10.06 18.17 -13.90
CA LEU A 225 -10.65 17.33 -12.87
C LEU A 225 -11.48 16.22 -13.49
N PRO A 226 -11.41 14.98 -12.99
CA PRO A 226 -12.32 13.94 -13.41
C PRO A 226 -13.77 14.34 -13.07
N PRO A 227 -14.77 13.78 -13.76
CA PRO A 227 -16.17 14.14 -13.55
C PRO A 227 -16.74 13.52 -12.26
N PHE A 228 -16.15 13.89 -11.09
CA PHE A 228 -16.53 13.36 -9.79
C PHE A 228 -17.97 13.69 -9.37
N GLU A 229 -18.63 14.58 -10.12
CA GLU A 229 -20.04 14.95 -9.93
C GLU A 229 -21.01 13.86 -10.41
N ARG A 230 -20.52 12.87 -11.16
CA ARG A 230 -21.28 11.73 -11.68
C ARG A 230 -20.62 10.43 -11.26
N LEU A 231 -21.44 9.42 -11.02
CA LEU A 231 -20.92 8.07 -10.75
C LEU A 231 -20.04 7.59 -11.92
N PRO A 232 -18.96 6.85 -11.63
CA PRO A 232 -18.06 6.34 -12.69
C PRO A 232 -18.73 5.32 -13.62
N ALA A 233 -19.79 4.64 -13.16
CA ALA A 233 -20.61 3.70 -13.92
C ALA A 233 -21.99 3.56 -13.27
N GLU A 234 -22.92 2.90 -13.97
CA GLU A 234 -24.24 2.59 -13.41
C GLU A 234 -24.15 1.62 -12.23
N SER A 235 -24.97 1.79 -11.21
CA SER A 235 -24.91 1.04 -9.95
C SER A 235 -24.95 -0.49 -10.16
N HIS A 236 -25.74 -0.98 -11.12
CA HIS A 236 -25.84 -2.42 -11.39
C HIS A 236 -24.53 -2.99 -11.98
N LEU A 237 -23.81 -2.23 -12.81
CA LEU A 237 -22.51 -2.64 -13.35
C LEU A 237 -21.45 -2.67 -12.25
N LEU A 238 -21.48 -1.69 -11.34
CA LEU A 238 -20.60 -1.66 -10.18
C LEU A 238 -20.80 -2.87 -9.27
N GLN A 239 -22.07 -3.27 -9.03
CA GLN A 239 -22.39 -4.47 -8.24
C GLN A 239 -21.91 -5.77 -8.92
N GLN A 240 -22.03 -5.88 -10.23
CA GLN A 240 -21.52 -7.05 -10.96
C GLN A 240 -19.99 -7.15 -10.91
N ALA A 241 -19.31 -6.01 -10.93
CA ALA A 241 -17.86 -5.92 -10.92
C ALA A 241 -17.22 -6.36 -9.59
N ILE A 242 -17.96 -6.40 -8.48
CA ILE A 242 -17.45 -6.81 -7.17
C ILE A 242 -16.82 -8.22 -7.20
N LYS A 243 -17.38 -9.13 -7.97
CA LYS A 243 -16.81 -10.51 -8.10
C LYS A 243 -15.43 -10.53 -8.75
N GLN A 244 -15.07 -9.47 -9.47
CA GLN A 244 -13.75 -9.30 -10.11
C GLN A 244 -12.85 -8.36 -9.32
N HIS A 245 -13.28 -7.92 -8.13
CA HIS A 245 -12.46 -7.10 -7.26
C HIS A 245 -11.13 -7.79 -6.95
N PRO A 246 -9.97 -7.09 -7.00
CA PRO A 246 -8.66 -7.72 -6.79
C PRO A 246 -8.54 -8.51 -5.49
N GLU A 247 -9.13 -8.03 -4.39
CA GLU A 247 -9.14 -8.76 -3.11
C GLU A 247 -9.96 -10.06 -3.19
N VAL A 248 -11.07 -10.06 -3.93
CA VAL A 248 -11.89 -11.27 -4.15
C VAL A 248 -11.11 -12.29 -4.98
N VAL A 249 -10.40 -11.84 -6.02
CA VAL A 249 -9.50 -12.69 -6.81
C VAL A 249 -8.37 -13.24 -5.96
N GLN A 250 -7.76 -12.42 -5.12
CA GLN A 250 -6.69 -12.84 -4.20
C GLN A 250 -7.21 -13.87 -3.17
N ALA A 251 -8.39 -13.66 -2.59
CA ALA A 251 -9.02 -14.59 -1.67
C ALA A 251 -9.42 -15.93 -2.36
N SER A 252 -9.81 -15.89 -3.63
CA SER A 252 -9.99 -17.10 -4.42
C SER A 252 -8.68 -17.89 -4.56
N ARG A 253 -7.54 -17.22 -4.76
CA ARG A 253 -6.22 -17.87 -4.78
C ARG A 253 -5.80 -18.39 -3.40
N GLU A 254 -6.25 -17.76 -2.31
CA GLU A 254 -6.08 -18.31 -0.95
C GLU A 254 -6.80 -19.66 -0.79
N ALA A 255 -8.03 -19.76 -1.30
CA ALA A 255 -8.77 -21.03 -1.30
C ALA A 255 -8.03 -22.10 -2.13
N ASP A 256 -7.41 -21.73 -3.27
CA ASP A 256 -6.57 -22.63 -4.05
C ASP A 256 -5.33 -23.11 -3.25
N VAL A 257 -4.70 -22.23 -2.45
CA VAL A 257 -3.60 -22.60 -1.54
C VAL A 257 -4.06 -23.60 -0.49
N ALA A 258 -5.18 -23.33 0.17
CA ALA A 258 -5.73 -24.24 1.18
C ALA A 258 -6.07 -25.63 0.60
N LYS A 259 -6.61 -25.66 -0.62
CA LYS A 259 -6.86 -26.90 -1.37
C LYS A 259 -5.56 -27.64 -1.70
N ALA A 260 -4.51 -26.92 -2.11
CA ALA A 260 -3.21 -27.51 -2.40
C ALA A 260 -2.57 -28.12 -1.14
N ARG A 261 -2.69 -27.44 0.02
CA ARG A 261 -2.24 -27.96 1.32
C ARG A 261 -2.99 -29.24 1.72
N SER A 262 -4.32 -29.26 1.55
CA SER A 262 -5.11 -30.46 1.80
C SER A 262 -4.67 -31.63 0.91
N ALA A 263 -4.40 -31.38 -0.38
CA ALA A 263 -3.88 -32.40 -1.28
C ALA A 263 -2.44 -32.83 -0.94
N GLN A 264 -1.63 -31.97 -0.33
CA GLN A 264 -0.31 -32.33 0.17
C GLN A 264 -0.40 -33.22 1.42
N SER A 265 -1.26 -32.88 2.38
CA SER A 265 -1.45 -33.67 3.62
C SER A 265 -2.12 -35.03 3.34
N GLU A 266 -2.94 -35.16 2.32
CA GLU A 266 -3.56 -36.43 1.89
C GLU A 266 -2.52 -37.54 1.65
N ILE A 267 -1.36 -37.15 1.05
CA ILE A 267 -0.30 -38.11 0.71
C ILE A 267 0.84 -38.14 1.75
N ALA A 268 0.70 -37.44 2.87
CA ALA A 268 1.76 -37.35 3.91
C ALA A 268 2.11 -38.72 4.50
N ALA A 269 1.19 -39.67 4.49
CA ALA A 269 1.39 -41.03 4.98
C ALA A 269 2.24 -41.92 4.05
N ILE A 270 2.61 -41.50 2.84
CA ILE A 270 3.54 -42.26 2.00
C ILE A 270 4.90 -42.35 2.74
N PRO A 271 5.46 -43.59 2.94
CA PRO A 271 6.76 -43.72 3.60
C PRO A 271 7.90 -43.01 2.85
N ASP A 272 8.81 -42.38 3.57
CA ASP A 272 10.07 -41.94 3.02
C ASP A 272 11.15 -43.01 3.27
N VAL A 273 12.12 -43.14 2.37
CA VAL A 273 13.16 -44.16 2.40
C VAL A 273 14.52 -43.50 2.44
N GLY A 274 15.34 -43.86 3.42
CA GLY A 274 16.76 -43.48 3.49
C GLY A 274 17.63 -44.65 3.02
N VAL A 275 18.67 -44.37 2.28
CA VAL A 275 19.70 -45.33 1.87
C VAL A 275 21.04 -44.80 2.35
N GLU A 276 21.75 -45.60 3.15
CA GLU A 276 23.09 -45.27 3.64
C GLU A 276 24.07 -46.31 3.15
N VAL A 277 25.16 -45.86 2.58
CA VAL A 277 26.35 -46.68 2.26
C VAL A 277 27.46 -46.27 3.21
N TYR A 278 28.09 -47.21 3.92
CA TYR A 278 29.11 -46.90 4.87
C TYR A 278 30.30 -47.85 4.78
N TYR A 279 31.45 -47.36 5.23
CA TYR A 279 32.66 -48.06 5.44
C TYR A 279 33.06 -47.94 6.93
N GLY A 280 33.41 -49.06 7.53
CA GLY A 280 33.83 -49.16 8.93
C GLY A 280 35.22 -49.77 9.05
N LYS A 281 36.18 -48.98 9.54
CA LYS A 281 37.50 -49.44 9.87
C LYS A 281 37.48 -50.04 11.27
N ARG A 282 37.79 -51.33 11.38
CA ARG A 282 37.76 -52.06 12.66
C ARG A 282 39.07 -51.92 13.42
N ALA A 283 38.95 -51.95 14.74
CA ALA A 283 40.10 -51.93 15.65
C ALA A 283 40.77 -53.32 15.74
N ASP A 284 41.96 -53.35 16.30
CA ASP A 284 42.72 -54.57 16.67
C ASP A 284 43.06 -55.49 15.48
N GLY A 285 43.29 -54.94 14.29
CA GLY A 285 43.74 -55.71 13.11
C GLY A 285 42.68 -56.61 12.45
N TYR A 286 41.41 -56.48 12.84
CA TYR A 286 40.31 -57.15 12.15
C TYR A 286 40.02 -56.49 10.77
N GLU A 287 39.46 -57.31 9.86
CA GLU A 287 39.11 -56.85 8.52
C GLU A 287 38.05 -55.72 8.54
N ASP A 288 38.22 -54.71 7.68
CA ASP A 288 37.30 -53.61 7.51
C ASP A 288 35.97 -54.07 6.92
N LEU A 289 34.90 -53.34 7.22
CA LEU A 289 33.53 -53.66 6.81
C LEU A 289 32.97 -52.58 5.88
N ALA A 290 32.21 -53.01 4.90
CA ALA A 290 31.34 -52.09 4.14
C ALA A 290 29.89 -52.60 4.25
N GLY A 291 28.94 -51.68 4.28
CA GLY A 291 27.53 -52.06 4.39
C GLY A 291 26.59 -51.07 3.75
N VAL A 292 25.38 -51.54 3.52
CA VAL A 292 24.27 -50.71 3.07
C VAL A 292 23.15 -50.85 4.12
N MET A 293 22.59 -49.71 4.52
CA MET A 293 21.47 -49.65 5.47
C MET A 293 20.28 -48.96 4.80
N PHE A 294 19.11 -49.52 4.94
CA PHE A 294 17.84 -48.90 4.54
C PHE A 294 17.07 -48.49 5.76
N THR A 295 16.58 -47.25 5.73
CA THR A 295 15.71 -46.69 6.76
C THR A 295 14.36 -46.39 6.10
N VAL A 296 13.24 -46.82 6.67
CA VAL A 296 11.89 -46.61 6.15
C VAL A 296 11.01 -46.03 7.25
N ASP A 297 10.43 -44.88 7.01
CA ASP A 297 9.49 -44.27 7.95
C ASP A 297 8.15 -45.02 7.88
N LEU A 298 7.73 -45.62 8.99
CA LEU A 298 6.48 -46.38 9.04
C LEU A 298 5.36 -45.54 9.69
N PRO A 299 4.28 -45.20 8.95
CA PRO A 299 3.16 -44.40 9.47
C PRO A 299 2.19 -45.26 10.30
N VAL A 300 2.69 -45.86 11.40
CA VAL A 300 1.91 -46.86 12.22
C VAL A 300 0.69 -46.22 12.87
N PHE A 301 0.76 -44.92 13.21
CA PHE A 301 -0.32 -44.17 13.86
C PHE A 301 -1.08 -43.28 12.88
N ARG A 302 -1.23 -43.68 11.62
CA ARG A 302 -1.84 -42.88 10.55
C ARG A 302 -3.18 -42.26 10.95
N SER A 303 -4.09 -43.06 11.54
CA SER A 303 -5.45 -42.61 11.92
C SER A 303 -5.44 -41.56 13.04
N GLN A 304 -4.38 -41.51 13.89
CA GLN A 304 -4.27 -40.59 14.99
C GLN A 304 -3.43 -39.37 14.65
N ARG A 305 -2.68 -39.39 13.56
CA ARG A 305 -1.74 -38.32 13.16
C ARG A 305 -2.04 -37.82 11.73
N GLN A 306 -1.59 -38.51 10.69
CA GLN A 306 -1.68 -38.03 9.31
C GLN A 306 -3.13 -37.81 8.83
N ASP A 307 -4.04 -38.74 9.19
CA ASP A 307 -5.47 -38.59 8.83
C ASP A 307 -6.12 -37.40 9.60
N LYS A 308 -5.65 -37.10 10.81
CA LYS A 308 -6.11 -35.90 11.56
C LYS A 308 -5.55 -34.61 10.97
N ASP A 309 -4.29 -34.60 10.56
CA ASP A 309 -3.67 -33.45 9.87
C ASP A 309 -4.40 -33.18 8.53
N HIS A 310 -4.70 -34.23 7.75
CA HIS A 310 -5.49 -34.09 6.52
C HIS A 310 -6.91 -33.57 6.79
N ALA A 311 -7.60 -34.09 7.79
CA ALA A 311 -8.93 -33.61 8.16
C ALA A 311 -8.91 -32.14 8.60
N ALA A 312 -7.85 -31.70 9.29
CA ALA A 312 -7.65 -30.29 9.65
C ALA A 312 -7.44 -29.42 8.41
N ASP A 313 -6.61 -29.84 7.45
CA ASP A 313 -6.36 -29.08 6.23
C ASP A 313 -7.59 -29.05 5.30
N LEU A 314 -8.39 -30.13 5.28
CA LEU A 314 -9.68 -30.13 4.58
C LEU A 314 -10.64 -29.09 5.20
N SER A 315 -10.71 -29.04 6.53
CA SER A 315 -11.53 -28.04 7.24
C SER A 315 -11.05 -26.60 6.94
N ARG A 316 -9.74 -26.35 6.88
CA ARG A 316 -9.16 -25.06 6.47
C ARG A 316 -9.50 -24.69 5.02
N SER A 317 -9.59 -25.69 4.12
CA SER A 317 -10.02 -25.46 2.75
C SER A 317 -11.49 -25.04 2.66
N MET A 318 -12.37 -25.61 3.50
CA MET A 318 -13.76 -25.17 3.62
C MET A 318 -13.84 -23.75 4.22
N GLU A 319 -13.10 -23.48 5.30
CA GLU A 319 -13.01 -22.17 5.92
C GLU A 319 -12.58 -21.09 4.90
N ALA A 320 -11.58 -21.35 4.06
CA ALA A 320 -11.13 -20.39 3.04
C ALA A 320 -12.23 -20.07 2.01
N ASN A 321 -13.07 -21.03 1.65
CA ASN A 321 -14.23 -20.79 0.77
C ASN A 321 -15.33 -19.97 1.47
N ASP A 322 -15.55 -20.20 2.75
CA ASP A 322 -16.52 -19.41 3.53
C ASP A 322 -16.02 -17.97 3.72
N GLN A 323 -14.70 -17.76 3.95
CA GLN A 323 -14.07 -16.45 4.00
C GLN A 323 -14.17 -15.70 2.66
N LEU A 324 -13.99 -16.38 1.52
CA LEU A 324 -14.22 -15.82 0.20
C LEU A 324 -15.67 -15.34 0.03
N THR A 325 -16.62 -16.15 0.47
CA THR A 325 -18.05 -15.83 0.39
C THR A 325 -18.38 -14.63 1.28
N LEU A 326 -17.81 -14.55 2.48
CA LEU A 326 -17.96 -13.42 3.39
C LEU A 326 -17.39 -12.15 2.76
N LEU A 327 -16.17 -12.20 2.23
CA LEU A 327 -15.51 -11.07 1.59
C LEU A 327 -16.33 -10.47 0.43
N ILE A 328 -16.96 -11.32 -0.39
CA ILE A 328 -17.86 -10.86 -1.46
C ILE A 328 -19.04 -10.08 -0.89
N ARG A 329 -19.66 -10.56 0.20
CA ARG A 329 -20.78 -9.86 0.86
C ARG A 329 -20.33 -8.55 1.48
N ASP A 330 -19.14 -8.51 2.09
CA ASP A 330 -18.58 -7.31 2.70
C ASP A 330 -18.33 -6.23 1.64
N HIS A 331 -17.75 -6.58 0.50
CA HIS A 331 -17.57 -5.63 -0.61
C HIS A 331 -18.90 -5.15 -1.21
N GLN A 332 -19.92 -6.00 -1.27
CA GLN A 332 -21.26 -5.58 -1.70
C GLN A 332 -21.85 -4.54 -0.73
N ALA A 333 -21.80 -4.83 0.57
CA ALA A 333 -22.28 -3.90 1.60
C ALA A 333 -21.46 -2.59 1.63
N GLN A 334 -20.14 -2.67 1.41
CA GLN A 334 -19.28 -1.50 1.29
C GLN A 334 -19.68 -0.62 0.08
N LEU A 335 -19.92 -1.22 -1.08
CA LEU A 335 -20.38 -0.50 -2.26
C LEU A 335 -21.73 0.19 -2.00
N ASP A 336 -22.71 -0.50 -1.43
CA ASP A 336 -24.02 0.06 -1.14
C ASP A 336 -23.90 1.25 -0.15
N THR A 337 -23.01 1.13 0.84
CA THR A 337 -22.70 2.22 1.78
C THR A 337 -22.07 3.42 1.07
N LEU A 338 -21.08 3.19 0.20
CA LEU A 338 -20.43 4.25 -0.57
C LEU A 338 -21.40 4.94 -1.52
N LEU A 339 -22.29 4.22 -2.16
CA LEU A 339 -23.33 4.79 -3.04
C LEU A 339 -24.29 5.70 -2.28
N ALA A 340 -24.76 5.27 -1.09
CA ALA A 340 -25.62 6.08 -0.24
C ALA A 340 -24.92 7.36 0.24
N GLN A 341 -23.66 7.25 0.68
CA GLN A 341 -22.83 8.39 1.08
C GLN A 341 -22.58 9.34 -0.09
N TYR A 342 -22.30 8.82 -1.28
CA TYR A 342 -22.09 9.61 -2.49
C TYR A 342 -23.33 10.42 -2.86
N GLN A 343 -24.52 9.83 -2.83
CA GLN A 343 -25.77 10.54 -3.10
C GLN A 343 -26.03 11.67 -2.08
N ALA A 344 -25.77 11.43 -0.81
CA ALA A 344 -25.90 12.45 0.22
C ALA A 344 -24.90 13.60 0.02
N ALA A 345 -23.62 13.28 -0.22
CA ALA A 345 -22.57 14.27 -0.48
C ALA A 345 -22.84 15.07 -1.78
N GLN A 346 -23.33 14.41 -2.83
CA GLN A 346 -23.71 15.06 -4.10
C GLN A 346 -24.84 16.09 -3.86
N THR A 347 -25.88 15.70 -3.11
CA THR A 347 -26.99 16.60 -2.79
C THR A 347 -26.50 17.80 -1.96
N GLN A 348 -25.61 17.56 -1.00
CA GLN A 348 -25.03 18.63 -0.16
C GLN A 348 -24.18 19.57 -1.00
N TRP A 349 -23.30 19.05 -1.86
CA TRP A 349 -22.45 19.84 -2.75
C TRP A 349 -23.28 20.68 -3.73
N GLN A 350 -24.31 20.09 -4.35
CA GLN A 350 -25.21 20.81 -5.26
C GLN A 350 -25.93 21.95 -4.53
N ARG A 351 -26.40 21.73 -3.30
CA ARG A 351 -27.05 22.78 -2.49
C ARG A 351 -26.09 23.94 -2.21
N GLN A 352 -24.83 23.65 -1.88
CA GLN A 352 -23.82 24.69 -1.65
C GLN A 352 -23.55 25.48 -2.94
N GLN A 353 -23.32 24.80 -4.06
CA GLN A 353 -22.95 25.44 -5.33
C GLN A 353 -24.11 26.20 -5.98
N GLN A 354 -25.31 25.63 -5.97
CA GLN A 354 -26.43 26.16 -6.74
C GLN A 354 -27.36 27.08 -5.94
N GLN A 355 -27.32 27.01 -4.59
CA GLN A 355 -28.21 27.79 -3.74
C GLN A 355 -27.44 28.69 -2.77
N ALA A 356 -26.59 28.13 -1.89
CA ALA A 356 -25.96 28.91 -0.83
C ALA A 356 -25.01 29.99 -1.37
N ILE A 357 -24.08 29.64 -2.25
CA ILE A 357 -23.13 30.60 -2.83
C ILE A 357 -23.84 31.73 -3.62
N PRO A 358 -24.78 31.45 -4.54
CA PRO A 358 -25.49 32.52 -5.24
C PRO A 358 -26.27 33.46 -4.31
N LEU A 359 -26.94 32.94 -3.27
CA LEU A 359 -27.62 33.76 -2.27
C LEU A 359 -26.65 34.64 -1.49
N GLN A 360 -25.49 34.12 -1.08
CA GLN A 360 -24.47 34.91 -0.40
C GLN A 360 -23.87 35.98 -1.31
N GLN A 361 -23.67 35.68 -2.61
CA GLN A 361 -23.21 36.67 -3.60
C GLN A 361 -24.22 37.81 -3.77
N GLN A 362 -25.51 37.48 -3.84
CA GLN A 362 -26.59 38.48 -3.92
C GLN A 362 -26.59 39.35 -2.66
N TRP A 363 -26.39 38.73 -1.46
CA TRP A 363 -26.33 39.47 -0.20
C TRP A 363 -25.14 40.42 -0.16
N VAL A 364 -23.95 39.98 -0.58
CA VAL A 364 -22.76 40.84 -0.68
C VAL A 364 -23.03 42.03 -1.66
N ALA A 365 -23.65 41.75 -2.80
CA ALA A 365 -23.98 42.78 -3.78
C ALA A 365 -24.96 43.85 -3.20
N LEU A 366 -25.98 43.40 -2.44
CA LEU A 366 -26.92 44.26 -1.76
C LEU A 366 -26.22 45.13 -0.69
N GLN A 367 -25.41 44.51 0.17
CA GLN A 367 -24.66 45.24 1.19
C GLN A 367 -23.67 46.25 0.61
N LEU A 368 -23.02 45.90 -0.51
CA LEU A 368 -22.15 46.82 -1.23
C LEU A 368 -22.90 48.04 -1.79
N ALA A 369 -24.12 47.84 -2.35
CA ALA A 369 -24.95 48.92 -2.82
C ALA A 369 -25.42 49.84 -1.68
N GLN A 370 -25.85 49.28 -0.55
CA GLN A 370 -26.24 50.02 0.65
C GLN A 370 -25.06 50.79 1.26
N TYR A 371 -23.88 50.19 1.33
CA TYR A 371 -22.65 50.86 1.78
C TYR A 371 -22.31 52.06 0.87
N ARG A 372 -22.33 51.89 -0.45
CA ARG A 372 -22.05 52.99 -1.42
C ARG A 372 -23.08 54.12 -1.31
N SER A 373 -24.31 53.85 -0.94
CA SER A 373 -25.35 54.86 -0.72
C SER A 373 -25.36 55.46 0.68
N GLY A 374 -24.43 55.07 1.56
CA GLY A 374 -24.37 55.52 2.96
C GLY A 374 -25.46 55.01 3.86
N LYS A 375 -26.20 53.94 3.41
CA LYS A 375 -27.29 53.29 4.20
C LYS A 375 -26.83 52.12 5.04
N SER A 376 -25.59 51.67 4.90
CA SER A 376 -24.96 50.57 5.65
C SER A 376 -23.52 50.94 5.94
N ASP A 377 -22.92 50.37 6.98
CA ASP A 377 -21.54 50.53 7.36
C ASP A 377 -20.62 49.47 6.69
N LEU A 378 -19.29 49.68 6.83
CA LEU A 378 -18.32 48.76 6.30
C LEU A 378 -18.35 47.38 7.02
N SER A 379 -18.63 47.37 8.32
CA SER A 379 -18.63 46.12 9.08
C SER A 379 -19.70 45.16 8.55
N SER A 380 -20.89 45.64 8.23
CA SER A 380 -21.99 44.85 7.61
C SER A 380 -21.59 44.29 6.25
N LEU A 381 -20.87 45.05 5.41
CA LEU A 381 -20.36 44.56 4.14
C LEU A 381 -19.31 43.45 4.33
N LEU A 382 -18.39 43.63 5.29
CA LEU A 382 -17.36 42.66 5.58
C LEU A 382 -17.90 41.38 6.20
N GLU A 383 -18.95 41.49 7.03
CA GLU A 383 -19.68 40.32 7.53
C GLU A 383 -20.35 39.53 6.40
N ALA A 384 -20.98 40.19 5.44
CA ALA A 384 -21.53 39.52 4.28
C ALA A 384 -20.43 38.83 3.44
N ARG A 385 -19.24 39.45 3.30
CA ARG A 385 -18.10 38.84 2.61
C ARG A 385 -17.51 37.66 3.40
N ARG A 386 -17.43 37.74 4.74
CA ARG A 386 -17.04 36.63 5.58
C ARG A 386 -18.01 35.45 5.42
N ALA A 387 -19.30 35.69 5.43
CA ALA A 387 -20.30 34.67 5.21
C ALA A 387 -20.19 34.02 3.82
N LEU A 388 -19.87 34.81 2.78
CA LEU A 388 -19.56 34.27 1.45
C LEU A 388 -18.30 33.42 1.44
N LEU A 389 -17.24 33.85 2.17
CA LEU A 389 -16.00 33.05 2.33
C LEU A 389 -16.32 31.72 3.02
N ASP A 390 -17.03 31.75 4.14
CA ASP A 390 -17.44 30.54 4.87
C ASP A 390 -18.25 29.59 3.97
N SER A 391 -19.17 30.12 3.15
CA SER A 391 -19.96 29.32 2.18
C SER A 391 -19.07 28.71 1.09
N ARG A 392 -18.07 29.43 0.56
CA ARG A 392 -17.11 28.90 -0.43
C ARG A 392 -16.22 27.82 0.16
N LEU A 393 -15.74 28.02 1.41
CA LEU A 393 -14.97 27.00 2.12
C LEU A 393 -15.80 25.73 2.39
N ALA A 394 -17.07 25.91 2.79
CA ALA A 394 -18.01 24.80 2.98
C ALA A 394 -18.28 24.03 1.67
N ALA A 395 -18.45 24.75 0.57
CA ALA A 395 -18.61 24.16 -0.76
C ALA A 395 -17.35 23.42 -1.22
N GLY A 396 -16.17 23.99 -0.97
CA GLY A 396 -14.87 23.33 -1.22
C GLY A 396 -14.72 22.02 -0.41
N LYS A 397 -15.12 22.03 0.86
CA LYS A 397 -15.15 20.82 1.71
C LYS A 397 -16.11 19.77 1.16
N ALA A 398 -17.34 20.18 0.78
CA ALA A 398 -18.32 19.26 0.20
C ALA A 398 -17.85 18.68 -1.14
N ALA A 399 -17.15 19.48 -1.97
CA ALA A 399 -16.55 19.02 -3.22
C ALA A 399 -15.45 17.97 -2.97
N ARG A 400 -14.58 18.19 -1.97
CA ARG A 400 -13.53 17.22 -1.59
C ARG A 400 -14.13 15.91 -1.08
N GLU A 401 -15.15 15.98 -0.22
CA GLU A 401 -15.86 14.79 0.28
C GLU A 401 -16.49 13.99 -0.87
N LEU A 402 -17.20 14.66 -1.78
CA LEU A 402 -17.78 14.02 -2.95
C LEU A 402 -16.73 13.37 -3.85
N ALA A 403 -15.61 14.07 -4.11
CA ALA A 403 -14.51 13.56 -4.91
C ALA A 403 -13.79 12.37 -4.25
N GLN A 404 -13.65 12.36 -2.94
CA GLN A 404 -13.11 11.24 -2.16
C GLN A 404 -13.99 9.98 -2.30
N LEU A 405 -15.31 10.14 -2.18
CA LEU A 405 -16.27 9.06 -2.35
C LEU A 405 -16.31 8.56 -3.80
N TRP A 406 -16.25 9.47 -4.76
CA TRP A 406 -16.12 9.11 -6.17
C TRP A 406 -14.88 8.26 -6.43
N ALA A 407 -13.72 8.67 -5.91
CA ALA A 407 -12.48 7.91 -6.05
C ALA A 407 -12.56 6.54 -5.35
N ALA A 408 -13.20 6.46 -4.19
CA ALA A 408 -13.42 5.18 -3.50
C ALA A 408 -14.27 4.22 -4.35
N ILE A 409 -15.35 4.71 -4.96
CA ILE A 409 -16.21 3.91 -5.84
C ILE A 409 -15.48 3.55 -7.14
N ARG A 410 -14.77 4.50 -7.76
CA ARG A 410 -14.07 4.31 -9.04
C ARG A 410 -13.01 3.23 -8.99
N TYR A 411 -12.27 3.14 -7.87
CA TYR A 411 -11.17 2.20 -7.70
C TYR A 411 -11.55 0.96 -6.86
N LEU A 412 -12.79 0.88 -6.39
CA LEU A 412 -13.35 -0.34 -5.82
C LEU A 412 -13.62 -1.39 -6.91
N THR A 413 -13.82 -0.96 -8.17
CA THR A 413 -14.15 -1.84 -9.30
C THR A 413 -13.02 -1.83 -10.34
N PRO A 414 -12.76 -2.93 -11.05
CA PRO A 414 -11.75 -2.98 -12.10
C PRO A 414 -11.95 -1.88 -13.15
N GLN A 415 -10.84 -1.33 -13.66
CA GLN A 415 -10.88 -0.18 -14.57
C GLN A 415 -11.60 -0.44 -15.90
N GLU A 416 -11.71 -1.69 -16.33
CA GLU A 416 -12.30 -2.09 -17.61
C GLU A 416 -13.82 -1.82 -17.71
N ILE A 417 -14.51 -1.66 -16.57
CA ILE A 417 -15.99 -1.48 -16.53
C ILE A 417 -16.37 0.00 -16.53
N ALA A 418 -15.44 0.89 -16.28
CA ALA A 418 -15.71 2.33 -16.16
C ALA A 418 -15.30 3.15 -17.41
N GLN A 419 -15.17 2.49 -18.56
CA GLN A 419 -15.11 3.10 -19.89
C GLN A 419 -16.49 3.02 -20.51
#